data_a69bc9daec0378af1f8094b2331f11b6
#
_entry.id   a69bc9daec0378af1f8094b2331f11b6
#
_cell.length_a   1.000
_cell.length_b   1.000
_cell.length_c   1.000
_cell.angle_alpha   90.00
_cell.angle_beta   90.00
_cell.angle_gamma   90.00
#
_symmetry.space_group_name_H-M   'P 1'
#
loop_
_entity.id
_entity.type
_entity.pdbx_description
1 polymer ?
#
loop_
_entity_poly.entity_id
_entity_poly.type
_entity_poly.pdbx_seq_one_letter_code
_entity_poly.pdbx_strand_id
1 'polypeptide(L)'
;MSGYVSRFEGRQGTVEPLGEQGRTVSAAATEAVSIELRRVEQSFGQNRVLRGIDLDVLAGQFLAIVGKSGCGKSTLLRLLVGLDRPTAGSLRFADRSGNTVEANARIVFQEPRLLPWARVVDNVAAGLGQDIDKDTARVKALMALDDVQLTDKADQWPARLSGGQRQRVALARSLVSRPGLLVFDEPLGALDALTRITMQELVSRVWRELGFTAVLVTHDVSEAVHLADRVIVLDGGKVALDLENPTEHPRRHGDPGLAVFERRLLDAILG
;
A
#
# COMPACT_ATOMS: atom_id res chain seq x y z
N MET A 1 4.87 -47.61 -70.77
CA MET A 1 6.01 -46.72 -70.62
C MET A 1 5.94 -46.20 -69.15
N SER A 2 6.65 -46.89 -68.31
CA SER A 2 7.88 -46.49 -67.72
C SER A 2 7.71 -45.20 -66.95
N GLY A 3 7.62 -45.14 -65.67
CA GLY A 3 8.45 -45.65 -64.60
C GLY A 3 9.04 -44.42 -63.88
N TYR A 4 8.81 -44.24 -62.63
CA TYR A 4 9.86 -43.94 -61.65
C TYR A 4 9.21 -43.85 -60.26
N VAL A 5 9.43 -44.94 -59.51
CA VAL A 5 9.24 -44.97 -58.09
C VAL A 5 10.52 -44.39 -57.47
N SER A 6 10.42 -43.39 -56.62
CA SER A 6 11.52 -42.99 -55.78
C SER A 6 11.05 -43.00 -54.29
N ARG A 7 11.63 -43.96 -53.58
CA ARG A 7 11.55 -44.12 -52.10
C ARG A 7 12.12 -42.87 -51.44
N PHE A 8 11.40 -42.36 -50.44
CA PHE A 8 12.03 -41.62 -49.33
C PHE A 8 11.72 -42.41 -48.05
N GLU A 9 12.75 -43.06 -47.58
CA GLU A 9 12.84 -43.70 -46.28
C GLU A 9 12.85 -42.61 -45.19
N GLY A 10 12.15 -42.95 -44.11
CA GLY A 10 11.93 -42.14 -42.95
C GLY A 10 13.16 -41.76 -42.16
N ARG A 11 13.07 -40.65 -41.50
CA ARG A 11 13.64 -40.40 -40.19
C ARG A 11 12.53 -39.93 -39.30
N GLN A 12 12.10 -40.81 -38.41
CA GLN A 12 11.35 -40.47 -37.24
C GLN A 12 12.30 -39.70 -36.28
N GLY A 13 12.23 -38.38 -36.30
CA GLY A 13 12.81 -37.55 -35.28
C GLY A 13 11.83 -37.48 -34.13
N THR A 14 12.08 -38.19 -33.03
CA THR A 14 11.46 -37.99 -31.74
C THR A 14 11.72 -36.55 -31.30
N VAL A 15 10.66 -35.73 -31.29
CA VAL A 15 10.67 -34.42 -30.66
C VAL A 15 10.55 -34.67 -29.15
N GLU A 16 11.65 -34.56 -28.43
CA GLU A 16 11.61 -34.47 -26.97
C GLU A 16 10.86 -33.19 -26.58
N PRO A 17 9.91 -33.26 -25.61
CA PRO A 17 9.28 -32.05 -25.08
C PRO A 17 10.34 -31.25 -24.34
N LEU A 18 10.56 -30.01 -24.76
CA LEU A 18 11.32 -29.02 -24.05
C LEU A 18 10.73 -28.90 -22.63
N GLY A 19 11.53 -29.30 -21.65
CA GLY A 19 11.18 -29.26 -20.25
C GLY A 19 10.69 -27.86 -19.85
N GLU A 20 9.55 -27.82 -19.22
CA GLU A 20 9.03 -26.72 -18.44
C GLU A 20 10.04 -26.40 -17.31
N GLN A 21 11.06 -25.63 -17.61
CA GLN A 21 11.78 -24.89 -16.58
C GLN A 21 10.88 -23.72 -16.19
N GLY A 22 9.91 -24.01 -15.32
CA GLY A 22 9.19 -23.02 -14.56
C GLY A 22 10.19 -22.15 -13.80
N ARG A 23 10.55 -21.01 -14.39
CA ARG A 23 11.14 -19.90 -13.65
C ARG A 23 10.06 -19.41 -12.69
N THR A 24 10.03 -19.98 -11.49
CA THR A 24 9.47 -19.31 -10.33
C THR A 24 10.31 -18.06 -10.14
N VAL A 25 9.83 -16.94 -10.70
CA VAL A 25 10.26 -15.62 -10.26
C VAL A 25 9.76 -15.53 -8.83
N SER A 26 10.63 -15.87 -7.88
CA SER A 26 10.39 -15.65 -6.46
C SER A 26 10.06 -14.17 -6.33
N ALA A 27 8.81 -13.85 -6.03
CA ALA A 27 8.43 -12.51 -5.61
C ALA A 27 9.27 -12.25 -4.36
N ALA A 28 10.31 -11.41 -4.50
CA ALA A 28 11.11 -10.99 -3.36
C ALA A 28 10.12 -10.48 -2.31
N ALA A 29 10.09 -11.14 -1.16
CA ALA A 29 9.19 -10.77 -0.09
C ALA A 29 9.44 -9.31 0.25
N THR A 30 8.37 -8.54 0.40
CA THR A 30 8.44 -7.16 0.85
C THR A 30 9.13 -7.14 2.21
N GLU A 31 10.25 -6.44 2.34
CA GLU A 31 10.91 -6.27 3.64
C GLU A 31 10.15 -5.20 4.43
N ALA A 32 9.16 -5.64 5.19
CA ALA A 32 8.44 -4.77 6.11
C ALA A 32 9.40 -4.14 7.11
N VAL A 33 9.19 -2.86 7.40
CA VAL A 33 10.01 -2.12 8.35
C VAL A 33 9.20 -1.77 9.61
N SER A 34 9.83 -1.80 10.76
CA SER A 34 9.29 -1.17 11.97
C SER A 34 9.58 0.32 11.97
N ILE A 35 8.76 1.09 12.69
CA ILE A 35 8.88 2.54 12.81
C ILE A 35 9.04 2.88 14.29
N GLU A 36 10.03 3.69 14.61
CA GLU A 36 10.26 4.20 15.96
C GLU A 36 10.32 5.72 15.94
N LEU A 37 9.39 6.36 16.63
CA LEU A 37 9.40 7.79 16.89
C LEU A 37 9.73 8.02 18.39
N ARG A 38 10.68 8.91 18.65
CA ARG A 38 11.09 9.28 20.00
C ARG A 38 11.05 10.78 20.15
N ARG A 39 10.08 11.28 20.92
CA ARG A 39 9.83 12.69 21.20
C ARG A 39 9.85 13.56 19.94
N VAL A 40 9.21 13.04 18.86
CA VAL A 40 9.20 13.72 17.56
C VAL A 40 8.39 15.01 17.64
N GLU A 41 9.01 16.12 17.27
CA GLU A 41 8.40 17.44 17.16
C GLU A 41 8.49 17.96 15.74
N GLN A 42 7.46 18.72 15.34
CA GLN A 42 7.48 19.43 14.07
C GLN A 42 6.87 20.82 14.24
N SER A 43 7.64 21.81 13.86
CA SER A 43 7.24 23.22 13.89
C SER A 43 7.39 23.88 12.53
N PHE A 44 6.46 24.75 12.19
CA PHE A 44 6.52 25.63 11.03
C PHE A 44 6.50 27.08 11.52
N GLY A 45 7.67 27.70 11.57
CA GLY A 45 7.86 28.98 12.26
C GLY A 45 7.52 28.85 13.74
N GLN A 46 6.58 29.66 14.24
CA GLN A 46 6.13 29.61 15.64
C GLN A 46 5.03 28.56 15.89
N ASN A 47 4.47 27.96 14.85
CA ASN A 47 3.40 26.97 14.99
C ASN A 47 3.97 25.57 15.23
N ARG A 48 3.89 25.08 16.47
CA ARG A 48 4.29 23.72 16.86
C ARG A 48 3.15 22.75 16.61
N VAL A 49 3.24 21.98 15.51
CA VAL A 49 2.20 21.08 15.03
C VAL A 49 2.29 19.69 15.71
N LEU A 50 3.49 19.09 15.76
CA LEU A 50 3.73 17.88 16.54
C LEU A 50 4.52 18.23 17.80
N ARG A 51 4.10 17.64 18.94
CA ARG A 51 4.52 18.09 20.28
C ARG A 51 5.08 16.95 21.12
N GLY A 52 6.08 16.24 20.56
CA GLY A 52 6.75 15.13 21.25
C GLY A 52 5.96 13.82 21.07
N ILE A 53 5.88 13.32 19.85
CA ILE A 53 5.27 12.03 19.52
C ILE A 53 6.25 10.92 19.88
N ASP A 54 5.81 9.99 20.76
CA ASP A 54 6.43 8.70 21.00
C ASP A 54 5.51 7.64 20.45
N LEU A 55 6.01 6.82 19.50
CA LEU A 55 5.23 5.78 18.85
C LEU A 55 6.14 4.70 18.28
N ASP A 56 5.79 3.44 18.53
CA ASP A 56 6.39 2.27 17.91
C ASP A 56 5.36 1.58 17.04
N VAL A 57 5.73 1.24 15.79
CA VAL A 57 4.92 0.43 14.87
C VAL A 57 5.72 -0.80 14.49
N LEU A 58 5.14 -1.97 14.66
CA LEU A 58 5.81 -3.23 14.36
C LEU A 58 5.91 -3.46 12.84
N ALA A 59 6.97 -4.15 12.41
CA ALA A 59 7.11 -4.54 11.01
C ALA A 59 5.94 -5.43 10.57
N GLY A 60 5.25 -5.02 9.50
CA GLY A 60 4.05 -5.69 8.98
C GLY A 60 2.74 -5.31 9.66
N GLN A 61 2.75 -4.48 10.70
CA GLN A 61 1.55 -4.00 11.38
C GLN A 61 0.77 -3.01 10.50
N PHE A 62 -0.54 -3.04 10.60
CA PHE A 62 -1.43 -2.02 10.04
C PHE A 62 -1.86 -1.05 11.14
N LEU A 63 -1.33 0.17 11.12
CA LEU A 63 -1.67 1.24 12.04
C LEU A 63 -2.65 2.22 11.38
N ALA A 64 -3.72 2.62 12.07
CA ALA A 64 -4.51 3.78 11.68
C ALA A 64 -4.27 4.97 12.62
N ILE A 65 -4.22 6.16 12.04
CA ILE A 65 -4.11 7.45 12.73
C ILE A 65 -5.38 8.23 12.47
N VAL A 66 -6.21 8.38 13.49
CA VAL A 66 -7.43 9.16 13.43
C VAL A 66 -7.30 10.45 14.23
N GLY A 67 -8.17 11.42 13.97
CA GLY A 67 -8.18 12.68 14.72
C GLY A 67 -8.83 13.82 13.94
N LYS A 68 -9.13 14.92 14.62
CA LYS A 68 -9.77 16.10 14.04
C LYS A 68 -8.88 16.76 12.97
N SER A 69 -9.48 17.55 12.08
CA SER A 69 -8.72 18.32 11.09
C SER A 69 -7.73 19.26 11.80
N GLY A 70 -6.50 19.36 11.26
CA GLY A 70 -5.45 20.22 11.81
C GLY A 70 -4.70 19.66 13.02
N CYS A 71 -5.00 18.46 13.53
CA CYS A 71 -4.30 17.89 14.70
C CYS A 71 -2.86 17.39 14.42
N GLY A 72 -2.39 17.42 13.14
CA GLY A 72 -1.02 17.04 12.77
C GLY A 72 -0.88 15.75 11.97
N LYS A 73 -1.97 15.06 11.58
CA LYS A 73 -1.93 13.78 10.83
C LYS A 73 -1.09 13.84 9.55
N SER A 74 -1.40 14.80 8.67
CA SER A 74 -0.66 14.96 7.41
C SER A 74 0.79 15.38 7.63
N THR A 75 1.09 16.09 8.71
CA THR A 75 2.46 16.42 9.10
C THR A 75 3.23 15.17 9.51
N LEU A 76 2.63 14.33 10.36
CA LEU A 76 3.24 13.05 10.75
C LEU A 76 3.46 12.13 9.55
N LEU A 77 2.46 12.04 8.66
CA LEU A 77 2.57 11.30 7.41
C LEU A 77 3.76 11.74 6.56
N ARG A 78 3.96 13.07 6.38
CA ARG A 78 5.08 13.62 5.60
C ARG A 78 6.45 13.25 6.18
N LEU A 79 6.56 13.18 7.51
CA LEU A 79 7.76 12.68 8.17
C LEU A 79 7.99 11.20 7.87
N LEU A 80 6.95 10.36 7.93
CA LEU A 80 7.04 8.92 7.69
C LEU A 80 7.48 8.57 6.26
N VAL A 81 7.11 9.39 5.27
CA VAL A 81 7.53 9.17 3.87
C VAL A 81 8.78 9.97 3.49
N GLY A 82 9.44 10.62 4.45
CA GLY A 82 10.70 11.35 4.23
C GLY A 82 10.56 12.65 3.44
N LEU A 83 9.35 13.20 3.30
CA LEU A 83 9.11 14.50 2.66
C LEU A 83 9.53 15.67 3.55
N ASP A 84 9.47 15.48 4.86
CA ASP A 84 9.95 16.44 5.85
C ASP A 84 10.88 15.71 6.84
N ARG A 85 11.63 16.50 7.61
CA ARG A 85 12.45 16.01 8.74
C ARG A 85 11.93 16.61 10.04
N PRO A 86 11.92 15.86 11.16
CA PRO A 86 11.47 16.39 12.43
C PRO A 86 12.36 17.55 12.88
N THR A 87 11.76 18.57 13.51
CA THR A 87 12.52 19.72 14.07
C THR A 87 13.22 19.33 15.38
N ALA A 88 12.72 18.31 16.10
CA ALA A 88 13.37 17.73 17.27
C ALA A 88 12.91 16.27 17.44
N GLY A 89 13.64 15.50 18.24
CA GLY A 89 13.41 14.07 18.42
C GLY A 89 14.04 13.25 17.29
N SER A 90 13.63 11.98 17.17
CA SER A 90 14.15 11.07 16.15
C SER A 90 13.07 10.19 15.56
N LEU A 91 13.18 9.92 14.26
CA LEU A 91 12.42 8.93 13.50
C LEU A 91 13.42 7.91 12.94
N ARG A 92 13.20 6.64 13.24
CA ARG A 92 14.03 5.53 12.78
C ARG A 92 13.15 4.44 12.14
N PHE A 93 13.66 3.83 11.08
CA PHE A 93 13.11 2.60 10.53
C PHE A 93 14.09 1.46 10.81
N ALA A 94 13.57 0.29 11.11
CA ALA A 94 14.40 -0.89 11.29
C ALA A 94 13.81 -2.10 10.55
N ASP A 95 14.69 -3.00 10.11
CA ASP A 95 14.31 -4.29 9.57
C ASP A 95 13.81 -5.24 10.69
N ARG A 96 13.39 -6.44 10.32
CA ARG A 96 12.93 -7.46 11.31
C ARG A 96 14.00 -7.92 12.27
N SER A 97 15.27 -7.68 11.96
CA SER A 97 16.42 -7.98 12.83
C SER A 97 16.77 -6.82 13.76
N GLY A 98 16.07 -5.68 13.65
CA GLY A 98 16.31 -4.48 14.45
C GLY A 98 17.41 -3.56 13.91
N ASN A 99 17.99 -3.85 12.74
CA ASN A 99 18.99 -2.97 12.13
C ASN A 99 18.31 -1.74 11.53
N THR A 100 18.94 -0.57 11.70
CA THR A 100 18.47 0.66 11.06
C THR A 100 18.60 0.56 9.56
N VAL A 101 17.52 0.84 8.83
CA VAL A 101 17.45 0.81 7.37
C VAL A 101 16.84 2.08 6.81
N GLU A 102 17.12 2.38 5.55
CA GLU A 102 16.36 3.36 4.80
C GLU A 102 15.08 2.71 4.29
N ALA A 103 13.92 3.24 4.68
CA ALA A 103 12.64 2.67 4.30
C ALA A 103 12.30 2.99 2.84
N ASN A 104 12.03 1.96 2.03
CA ASN A 104 11.30 2.16 0.77
C ASN A 104 9.84 2.49 1.12
N ALA A 105 9.60 3.76 1.43
CA ALA A 105 8.27 4.25 1.80
C ALA A 105 7.53 4.79 0.57
N ARG A 106 6.24 4.48 0.46
CA ARG A 106 5.36 4.97 -0.61
C ARG A 106 4.08 5.54 0.00
N ILE A 107 3.42 6.42 -0.77
CA ILE A 107 2.18 7.07 -0.35
C ILE A 107 1.08 6.87 -1.40
N VAL A 108 -0.11 6.55 -0.92
CA VAL A 108 -1.37 6.57 -1.68
C VAL A 108 -2.17 7.77 -1.21
N PHE A 109 -2.42 8.72 -2.10
CA PHE A 109 -3.17 9.94 -1.81
C PHE A 109 -4.68 9.72 -1.99
N GLN A 110 -5.47 10.61 -1.40
CA GLN A 110 -6.91 10.69 -1.58
C GLN A 110 -7.29 10.84 -3.07
N GLU A 111 -6.59 11.74 -3.79
CA GLU A 111 -6.69 11.81 -5.25
C GLU A 111 -5.68 10.87 -5.90
N PRO A 112 -6.07 10.06 -6.90
CA PRO A 112 -5.19 9.09 -7.54
C PRO A 112 -3.95 9.69 -8.21
N ARG A 113 -3.99 10.97 -8.62
CA ARG A 113 -2.90 11.70 -9.29
C ARG A 113 -2.24 10.90 -10.42
N LEU A 114 -3.07 10.28 -11.25
CA LEU A 114 -2.58 9.55 -12.42
C LEU A 114 -2.12 10.53 -13.50
N LEU A 115 -1.09 10.14 -14.25
CA LEU A 115 -0.60 10.85 -15.42
C LEU A 115 -1.63 10.70 -16.55
N PRO A 116 -2.37 11.75 -16.94
CA PRO A 116 -3.47 11.62 -17.90
C PRO A 116 -2.98 11.30 -19.33
N TRP A 117 -1.71 11.58 -19.60
CA TRP A 117 -1.03 11.31 -20.89
C TRP A 117 -0.31 9.97 -20.94
N ALA A 118 -0.42 9.13 -19.91
CA ALA A 118 0.19 7.81 -19.84
C ALA A 118 -0.89 6.73 -19.70
N ARG A 119 -0.66 5.56 -20.28
CA ARG A 119 -1.56 4.40 -20.11
C ARG A 119 -1.50 3.90 -18.66
N VAL A 120 -2.45 3.06 -18.30
CA VAL A 120 -2.54 2.48 -16.96
C VAL A 120 -1.24 1.76 -16.56
N VAL A 121 -0.72 0.90 -17.42
CA VAL A 121 0.53 0.18 -17.17
C VAL A 121 1.72 1.12 -17.01
N ASP A 122 1.78 2.19 -17.79
CA ASP A 122 2.86 3.18 -17.69
C ASP A 122 2.74 4.03 -16.43
N ASN A 123 1.51 4.34 -16.00
CA ASN A 123 1.26 4.97 -14.71
C ASN A 123 1.79 4.12 -13.55
N VAL A 124 1.58 2.81 -13.59
CA VAL A 124 2.09 1.89 -12.57
C VAL A 124 3.61 1.78 -12.66
N ALA A 125 4.17 1.61 -13.86
CA ALA A 125 5.61 1.53 -14.09
C ALA A 125 6.37 2.76 -13.57
N ALA A 126 5.75 3.95 -13.62
CA ALA A 126 6.34 5.19 -13.08
C ALA A 126 6.68 5.10 -11.57
N GLY A 127 6.05 4.20 -10.81
CA GLY A 127 6.37 3.92 -9.41
C GLY A 127 7.73 3.27 -9.17
N LEU A 128 8.38 2.74 -10.21
CA LEU A 128 9.70 2.09 -10.13
C LEU A 128 10.88 3.05 -10.21
N GLY A 129 10.68 4.30 -10.68
CA GLY A 129 11.76 5.23 -10.97
C GLY A 129 12.35 5.02 -12.38
N GLN A 130 13.56 5.58 -12.61
CA GLN A 130 14.16 5.63 -13.95
C GLN A 130 15.26 4.59 -14.20
N ASP A 131 15.73 3.89 -13.17
CA ASP A 131 16.89 3.00 -13.23
C ASP A 131 16.54 1.55 -13.62
N ILE A 132 15.40 1.35 -14.26
CA ILE A 132 14.93 0.03 -14.67
C ILE A 132 14.61 0.03 -16.18
N ASP A 133 14.98 -1.06 -16.88
CA ASP A 133 14.65 -1.19 -18.30
C ASP A 133 13.13 -1.31 -18.53
N LYS A 134 12.67 -0.88 -19.71
CA LYS A 134 11.24 -0.77 -20.02
C LYS A 134 10.49 -2.10 -19.99
N ASP A 135 11.13 -3.18 -20.42
CA ASP A 135 10.47 -4.50 -20.47
C ASP A 135 10.28 -5.06 -19.07
N THR A 136 11.31 -4.99 -18.23
CA THR A 136 11.22 -5.35 -16.80
C THR A 136 10.22 -4.46 -16.07
N ALA A 137 10.21 -3.14 -16.33
CA ALA A 137 9.26 -2.21 -15.72
C ALA A 137 7.81 -2.57 -16.10
N ARG A 138 7.56 -2.92 -17.38
CA ARG A 138 6.24 -3.35 -17.83
C ARG A 138 5.80 -4.65 -17.17
N VAL A 139 6.67 -5.64 -17.06
CA VAL A 139 6.36 -6.92 -16.38
C VAL A 139 5.99 -6.68 -14.92
N LYS A 140 6.78 -5.91 -14.19
CA LYS A 140 6.49 -5.57 -12.78
C LYS A 140 5.17 -4.78 -12.65
N ALA A 141 4.90 -3.87 -13.58
CA ALA A 141 3.66 -3.11 -13.59
C ALA A 141 2.43 -4.00 -13.82
N LEU A 142 2.51 -4.99 -14.72
CA LEU A 142 1.44 -5.95 -14.94
C LEU A 142 1.21 -6.83 -13.71
N MET A 143 2.25 -7.26 -13.01
CA MET A 143 2.13 -8.00 -11.74
C MET A 143 1.43 -7.15 -10.67
N ALA A 144 1.80 -5.87 -10.52
CA ALA A 144 1.16 -4.97 -9.59
C ALA A 144 -0.30 -4.65 -9.96
N LEU A 145 -0.64 -4.65 -11.27
CA LEU A 145 -2.03 -4.54 -11.73
C LEU A 145 -2.84 -5.80 -11.43
N ASP A 146 -2.21 -6.96 -11.45
CA ASP A 146 -2.84 -8.22 -11.05
C ASP A 146 -3.17 -8.22 -9.55
N ASP A 147 -2.24 -7.75 -8.70
CA ASP A 147 -2.48 -7.59 -7.26
C ASP A 147 -3.77 -6.77 -6.97
N VAL A 148 -4.12 -5.81 -7.84
CA VAL A 148 -5.32 -4.96 -7.71
C VAL A 148 -6.46 -5.32 -8.66
N GLN A 149 -6.38 -6.46 -9.39
CA GLN A 149 -7.40 -6.98 -10.30
C GLN A 149 -7.74 -6.01 -11.46
N LEU A 150 -6.72 -5.45 -12.10
CA LEU A 150 -6.88 -4.50 -13.21
C LEU A 150 -5.96 -4.81 -14.42
N THR A 151 -5.49 -6.04 -14.56
CA THR A 151 -4.61 -6.45 -15.67
C THR A 151 -5.27 -6.20 -17.05
N ASP A 152 -6.60 -6.42 -17.13
CA ASP A 152 -7.40 -6.19 -18.34
C ASP A 152 -7.51 -4.69 -18.75
N LYS A 153 -7.13 -3.77 -17.86
CA LYS A 153 -7.13 -2.33 -18.08
C LYS A 153 -5.74 -1.75 -18.40
N ALA A 154 -4.70 -2.59 -18.48
CA ALA A 154 -3.30 -2.15 -18.60
C ALA A 154 -3.07 -1.13 -19.72
N ASP A 155 -3.70 -1.33 -20.89
CA ASP A 155 -3.52 -0.48 -22.07
C ASP A 155 -4.57 0.64 -22.18
N GLN A 156 -5.43 0.82 -21.18
CA GLN A 156 -6.42 1.90 -21.17
C GLN A 156 -5.81 3.23 -20.69
N TRP A 157 -6.53 4.32 -20.98
CA TRP A 157 -6.21 5.65 -20.48
C TRP A 157 -6.94 5.92 -19.15
N PRO A 158 -6.36 6.67 -18.21
CA PRO A 158 -6.99 7.02 -16.95
C PRO A 158 -8.39 7.62 -17.06
N ALA A 159 -8.64 8.38 -18.13
CA ALA A 159 -9.95 9.01 -18.39
C ALA A 159 -11.09 8.01 -18.64
N ARG A 160 -10.77 6.76 -18.99
CA ARG A 160 -11.76 5.69 -19.23
C ARG A 160 -12.08 4.86 -17.99
N LEU A 161 -11.39 5.14 -16.88
CA LEU A 161 -11.55 4.40 -15.64
C LEU A 161 -12.59 5.05 -14.73
N SER A 162 -13.31 4.23 -13.94
CA SER A 162 -14.11 4.71 -12.81
C SER A 162 -13.22 5.30 -11.70
N GLY A 163 -13.83 6.03 -10.74
CA GLY A 163 -13.09 6.57 -9.58
C GLY A 163 -12.35 5.48 -8.80
N GLY A 164 -13.04 4.39 -8.48
CA GLY A 164 -12.44 3.24 -7.78
C GLY A 164 -11.34 2.55 -8.59
N GLN A 165 -11.51 2.41 -9.91
CA GLN A 165 -10.45 1.86 -10.76
C GLN A 165 -9.21 2.76 -10.78
N ARG A 166 -9.37 4.09 -10.86
CA ARG A 166 -8.25 5.02 -10.76
C ARG A 166 -7.53 4.90 -9.42
N GLN A 167 -8.27 4.72 -8.32
CA GLN A 167 -7.67 4.53 -7.00
C GLN A 167 -6.89 3.20 -6.90
N ARG A 168 -7.41 2.11 -7.50
CA ARG A 168 -6.68 0.84 -7.61
C ARG A 168 -5.39 0.97 -8.42
N VAL A 169 -5.39 1.74 -9.52
CA VAL A 169 -4.17 2.03 -10.29
C VAL A 169 -3.15 2.81 -9.45
N ALA A 170 -3.58 3.79 -8.65
CA ALA A 170 -2.70 4.52 -7.74
C ALA A 170 -2.11 3.59 -6.66
N LEU A 171 -2.90 2.66 -6.15
CA LEU A 171 -2.42 1.62 -5.23
C LEU A 171 -1.36 0.73 -5.92
N ALA A 172 -1.64 0.20 -7.12
CA ALA A 172 -0.69 -0.61 -7.89
C ALA A 172 0.62 0.14 -8.16
N ARG A 173 0.55 1.44 -8.51
CA ARG A 173 1.74 2.30 -8.68
C ARG A 173 2.59 2.39 -7.41
N SER A 174 1.96 2.40 -6.24
CA SER A 174 2.69 2.42 -4.97
C SER A 174 3.26 1.05 -4.60
N LEU A 175 2.61 -0.04 -5.01
CA LEU A 175 3.02 -1.42 -4.72
C LEU A 175 4.11 -1.94 -5.67
N VAL A 176 4.24 -1.41 -6.89
CA VAL A 176 5.14 -1.93 -7.94
C VAL A 176 6.60 -1.98 -7.50
N SER A 177 7.03 -1.08 -6.62
CA SER A 177 8.37 -1.04 -6.03
C SER A 177 8.55 -1.95 -4.81
N ARG A 178 7.52 -2.74 -4.44
CA ARG A 178 7.48 -3.59 -3.23
C ARG A 178 7.93 -2.80 -1.99
N PRO A 179 7.16 -1.81 -1.54
CA PRO A 179 7.54 -0.94 -0.43
C PRO A 179 7.58 -1.70 0.90
N GLY A 180 8.53 -1.35 1.78
CA GLY A 180 8.55 -1.80 3.17
C GLY A 180 7.53 -1.07 4.04
N LEU A 181 7.18 0.17 3.65
CA LEU A 181 6.16 1.02 4.29
C LEU A 181 5.22 1.61 3.24
N LEU A 182 3.92 1.38 3.41
CA LEU A 182 2.88 2.02 2.60
C LEU A 182 2.01 2.92 3.48
N VAL A 183 1.98 4.20 3.14
CA VAL A 183 1.19 5.20 3.84
C VAL A 183 -0.02 5.59 3.00
N PHE A 184 -1.19 5.67 3.63
CA PHE A 184 -2.45 6.04 3.00
C PHE A 184 -2.93 7.37 3.58
N ASP A 185 -3.11 8.38 2.72
CA ASP A 185 -3.62 9.71 3.09
C ASP A 185 -5.07 9.84 2.62
N GLU A 186 -6.02 9.52 3.50
CA GLU A 186 -7.48 9.53 3.24
C GLU A 186 -7.88 8.83 1.93
N PRO A 187 -7.37 7.61 1.64
CA PRO A 187 -7.40 7.02 0.29
C PRO A 187 -8.80 6.70 -0.22
N LEU A 188 -9.80 6.63 0.66
CA LEU A 188 -11.17 6.19 0.34
C LEU A 188 -12.21 7.30 0.46
N GLY A 189 -11.81 8.50 0.90
CA GLY A 189 -12.72 9.60 1.21
C GLY A 189 -13.55 10.11 0.01
N ALA A 190 -13.06 9.94 -1.22
CA ALA A 190 -13.74 10.38 -2.44
C ALA A 190 -14.61 9.29 -3.09
N LEU A 191 -14.71 8.08 -2.49
CA LEU A 191 -15.43 6.94 -3.06
C LEU A 191 -16.85 6.85 -2.51
N ASP A 192 -17.77 6.37 -3.36
CA ASP A 192 -19.11 5.96 -2.90
C ASP A 192 -19.03 4.75 -1.94
N ALA A 193 -20.11 4.50 -1.20
CA ALA A 193 -20.13 3.50 -0.12
C ALA A 193 -19.76 2.08 -0.58
N LEU A 194 -20.30 1.61 -1.71
CA LEU A 194 -20.04 0.25 -2.21
C LEU A 194 -18.60 0.11 -2.74
N THR A 195 -18.13 1.11 -3.48
CA THR A 195 -16.74 1.16 -3.97
C THR A 195 -15.75 1.23 -2.80
N ARG A 196 -16.10 1.96 -1.73
CA ARG A 196 -15.29 2.04 -0.50
C ARG A 196 -15.13 0.67 0.15
N ILE A 197 -16.22 -0.07 0.35
CA ILE A 197 -16.19 -1.43 0.90
C ILE A 197 -15.28 -2.34 0.08
N THR A 198 -15.49 -2.38 -1.24
CA THR A 198 -14.67 -3.21 -2.14
C THR A 198 -13.19 -2.82 -2.10
N MET A 199 -12.90 -1.52 -1.91
CA MET A 199 -11.53 -1.04 -1.81
C MET A 199 -10.88 -1.38 -0.46
N GLN A 200 -11.64 -1.35 0.65
CA GLN A 200 -11.17 -1.80 1.96
C GLN A 200 -10.80 -3.29 1.93
N GLU A 201 -11.67 -4.13 1.35
CA GLU A 201 -11.39 -5.56 1.17
C GLU A 201 -10.14 -5.79 0.34
N LEU A 202 -9.97 -5.05 -0.76
CA LEU A 202 -8.78 -5.12 -1.60
C LEU A 202 -7.51 -4.74 -0.83
N VAL A 203 -7.51 -3.61 -0.13
CA VAL A 203 -6.36 -3.13 0.66
C VAL A 203 -6.01 -4.15 1.75
N SER A 204 -7.00 -4.65 2.49
CA SER A 204 -6.81 -5.68 3.53
C SER A 204 -6.20 -6.97 2.95
N ARG A 205 -6.67 -7.43 1.79
CA ARG A 205 -6.15 -8.62 1.12
C ARG A 205 -4.70 -8.41 0.69
N VAL A 206 -4.43 -7.33 -0.06
CA VAL A 206 -3.09 -7.03 -0.59
C VAL A 206 -2.07 -6.82 0.54
N TRP A 207 -2.45 -6.13 1.62
CA TRP A 207 -1.60 -5.98 2.79
C TRP A 207 -1.23 -7.32 3.42
N ARG A 208 -2.19 -8.23 3.63
CA ARG A 208 -1.92 -9.57 4.19
C ARG A 208 -1.07 -10.44 3.28
N GLU A 209 -1.27 -10.36 1.96
CA GLU A 209 -0.52 -11.14 0.97
C GLU A 209 0.92 -10.65 0.83
N LEU A 210 1.15 -9.33 0.84
CA LEU A 210 2.46 -8.73 0.62
C LEU A 210 3.24 -8.44 1.90
N GLY A 211 2.58 -8.30 3.05
CA GLY A 211 3.18 -8.21 4.38
C GLY A 211 3.93 -6.91 4.69
N PHE A 212 3.72 -5.82 3.95
CA PHE A 212 4.33 -4.51 4.23
C PHE A 212 3.75 -3.88 5.49
N THR A 213 4.48 -2.93 6.11
CA THR A 213 3.95 -2.09 7.19
C THR A 213 3.03 -1.04 6.58
N ALA A 214 1.82 -0.89 7.14
CA ALA A 214 0.82 0.04 6.65
C ALA A 214 0.50 1.12 7.68
N VAL A 215 0.40 2.38 7.23
CA VAL A 215 -0.08 3.49 8.06
C VAL A 215 -1.22 4.19 7.31
N LEU A 216 -2.42 4.18 7.88
CA LEU A 216 -3.61 4.83 7.34
C LEU A 216 -3.87 6.12 8.12
N VAL A 217 -3.92 7.25 7.42
CA VAL A 217 -4.43 8.50 7.96
C VAL A 217 -5.85 8.68 7.44
N THR A 218 -6.82 8.77 8.36
CA THR A 218 -8.23 8.96 8.01
C THR A 218 -8.96 9.74 9.09
N HIS A 219 -10.09 10.34 8.73
CA HIS A 219 -11.07 10.88 9.66
C HIS A 219 -12.27 9.94 9.86
N ASP A 220 -12.33 8.84 9.12
CA ASP A 220 -13.39 7.82 9.18
C ASP A 220 -12.98 6.71 10.15
N VAL A 221 -13.65 6.67 11.32
CA VAL A 221 -13.36 5.68 12.38
C VAL A 221 -13.71 4.26 11.92
N SER A 222 -14.78 4.10 11.12
CA SER A 222 -15.19 2.80 10.60
C SER A 222 -14.12 2.22 9.67
N GLU A 223 -13.51 3.07 8.81
CA GLU A 223 -12.39 2.67 7.96
C GLU A 223 -11.17 2.21 8.79
N ALA A 224 -10.81 2.99 9.82
CA ALA A 224 -9.71 2.67 10.71
C ALA A 224 -9.92 1.32 11.42
N VAL A 225 -11.11 1.10 11.97
CA VAL A 225 -11.48 -0.13 12.69
C VAL A 225 -11.48 -1.35 11.77
N HIS A 226 -11.94 -1.19 10.52
CA HIS A 226 -12.00 -2.30 9.56
C HIS A 226 -10.61 -2.75 9.09
N LEU A 227 -9.69 -1.80 8.86
CA LEU A 227 -8.39 -2.08 8.25
C LEU A 227 -7.26 -2.31 9.27
N ALA A 228 -7.24 -1.58 10.38
CA ALA A 228 -6.04 -1.49 11.20
C ALA A 228 -6.02 -2.45 12.40
N ASP A 229 -4.85 -3.03 12.66
CA ASP A 229 -4.58 -3.82 13.90
C ASP A 229 -4.51 -2.95 15.13
N ARG A 230 -4.15 -1.68 14.96
CA ARG A 230 -3.99 -0.71 16.03
C ARG A 230 -4.43 0.67 15.55
N VAL A 231 -5.15 1.38 16.39
CA VAL A 231 -5.66 2.72 16.08
C VAL A 231 -5.14 3.69 17.12
N ILE A 232 -4.49 4.75 16.68
CA ILE A 232 -4.14 5.88 17.53
C ILE A 232 -5.01 7.09 17.23
N VAL A 233 -5.34 7.84 18.27
CA VAL A 233 -6.00 9.15 18.15
C VAL A 233 -4.96 10.23 18.31
N LEU A 234 -4.81 11.07 17.30
CA LEU A 234 -3.95 12.25 17.36
C LEU A 234 -4.80 13.46 17.73
N ASP A 235 -4.45 14.13 18.82
CA ASP A 235 -5.08 15.38 19.22
C ASP A 235 -4.05 16.39 19.71
N GLY A 236 -4.20 17.66 19.34
CA GLY A 236 -3.32 18.76 19.72
C GLY A 236 -1.82 18.50 19.46
N GLY A 237 -1.49 17.67 18.46
CA GLY A 237 -0.11 17.30 18.11
C GLY A 237 0.50 16.22 18.99
N LYS A 238 -0.31 15.47 19.75
CA LYS A 238 0.10 14.36 20.63
C LYS A 238 -0.73 13.12 20.36
N VAL A 239 -0.21 11.95 20.69
CA VAL A 239 -1.01 10.72 20.79
C VAL A 239 -1.86 10.80 22.05
N ALA A 240 -3.18 10.98 21.87
CA ALA A 240 -4.14 11.08 22.96
C ALA A 240 -4.67 9.71 23.38
N LEU A 241 -4.77 8.76 22.43
CA LEU A 241 -5.24 7.41 22.68
C LEU A 241 -4.49 6.44 21.77
N ASP A 242 -4.28 5.23 22.26
CA ASP A 242 -3.59 4.15 21.56
C ASP A 242 -4.27 2.83 21.90
N LEU A 243 -4.92 2.19 20.95
CA LEU A 243 -5.73 0.98 21.16
C LEU A 243 -5.41 -0.09 20.13
N GLU A 244 -5.19 -1.30 20.60
CA GLU A 244 -5.17 -2.49 19.75
C GLU A 244 -6.60 -2.91 19.38
N ASN A 245 -6.79 -3.34 18.15
CA ASN A 245 -8.05 -3.86 17.66
C ASN A 245 -8.15 -5.35 18.04
N PRO A 246 -9.11 -5.74 18.87
CA PRO A 246 -9.23 -7.11 19.35
C PRO A 246 -9.75 -8.08 18.29
N THR A 247 -10.27 -7.58 17.16
CA THR A 247 -10.86 -8.40 16.10
C THR A 247 -9.79 -8.82 15.09
N GLU A 248 -9.63 -10.13 14.91
CA GLU A 248 -8.67 -10.69 13.95
C GLU A 248 -9.10 -10.50 12.49
N HIS A 249 -8.14 -10.55 11.57
CA HIS A 249 -8.41 -10.58 10.13
C HIS A 249 -8.77 -11.99 9.62
N PRO A 250 -9.59 -12.13 8.57
CA PRO A 250 -10.25 -11.05 7.81
C PRO A 250 -11.49 -10.51 8.53
N ARG A 251 -11.59 -9.21 8.65
CA ARG A 251 -12.73 -8.53 9.26
C ARG A 251 -13.87 -8.37 8.26
N ARG A 252 -15.10 -8.58 8.71
CA ARG A 252 -16.30 -8.47 7.87
C ARG A 252 -17.14 -7.28 8.31
N HIS A 253 -17.73 -6.58 7.34
CA HIS A 253 -18.71 -5.56 7.66
C HIS A 253 -19.87 -6.16 8.44
N GLY A 254 -20.29 -5.50 9.54
CA GLY A 254 -21.34 -6.01 10.43
C GLY A 254 -20.84 -6.94 11.54
N ASP A 255 -19.53 -7.15 11.69
CA ASP A 255 -18.98 -7.88 12.83
C ASP A 255 -19.28 -7.12 14.14
N PRO A 256 -19.94 -7.75 15.14
CA PRO A 256 -20.27 -7.10 16.40
C PRO A 256 -19.03 -6.60 17.18
N GLY A 257 -17.90 -7.31 17.07
CA GLY A 257 -16.64 -6.91 17.71
C GLY A 257 -16.13 -5.57 17.18
N LEU A 258 -16.21 -5.36 15.85
CA LEU A 258 -15.84 -4.09 15.23
C LEU A 258 -16.74 -2.95 15.70
N ALA A 259 -18.05 -3.16 15.82
CA ALA A 259 -18.99 -2.13 16.27
C ALA A 259 -18.71 -1.69 17.72
N VAL A 260 -18.35 -2.63 18.61
CA VAL A 260 -17.94 -2.32 20.00
C VAL A 260 -16.64 -1.51 20.01
N PHE A 261 -15.66 -1.89 19.21
CA PHE A 261 -14.37 -1.19 19.14
C PHE A 261 -14.55 0.22 18.52
N GLU A 262 -15.35 0.35 17.46
CA GLU A 262 -15.70 1.63 16.84
C GLU A 262 -16.34 2.60 17.85
N ARG A 263 -17.31 2.12 18.63
CA ARG A 263 -17.94 2.92 19.67
C ARG A 263 -16.94 3.41 20.70
N ARG A 264 -16.05 2.53 21.18
CA ARG A 264 -15.00 2.91 22.14
C ARG A 264 -14.09 4.02 21.59
N LEU A 265 -13.73 3.95 20.31
CA LEU A 265 -12.94 4.99 19.65
C LEU A 265 -13.71 6.31 19.53
N LEU A 266 -14.99 6.24 19.11
CA LEU A 266 -15.85 7.43 19.00
C LEU A 266 -16.04 8.13 20.34
N ASP A 267 -16.31 7.38 21.42
CA ASP A 267 -16.44 7.92 22.78
C ASP A 267 -15.14 8.65 23.19
N ALA A 268 -13.98 8.13 22.84
CA ALA A 268 -12.70 8.75 23.15
C ALA A 268 -12.34 9.97 22.28
N ILE A 269 -12.88 10.08 21.05
CA ILE A 269 -12.65 11.22 20.16
C ILE A 269 -13.62 12.37 20.45
N LEU A 270 -14.84 12.05 20.83
CA LEU A 270 -15.93 13.03 21.05
C LEU A 270 -15.94 13.56 22.48
N GLY A 271 -15.32 12.81 23.44
CA GLY A 271 -15.04 13.21 24.83
C GLY A 271 -16.22 13.31 25.68
#